data_0d5ed0fa49c9b6b443e467418c360bd4
#
_entry.id   0d5ed0fa49c9b6b443e467418c360bd4
#
_cell.length_a   1.000
_cell.length_b   1.000
_cell.length_c   1.000
_cell.angle_alpha   90.00
_cell.angle_beta   90.00
_cell.angle_gamma   90.00
#
_symmetry.space_group_name_H-M   'P 1'
#
loop_
_entity.id
_entity.type
_entity.pdbx_description
1 polymer ?
#
loop_
_entity_poly.entity_id
_entity_poly.type
_entity_poly.pdbx_seq_one_letter_code
_entity_poly.pdbx_strand_id
1 'polypeptide(L)'
;MKLNSNHLAAAVAAISFAACQPQQTSFTLEHQGDTLTIVHITNPSKYLILPIQESCNEGKVKLDTGSPADMAMDVRLAVDSVEYYVPFALPQGAKEAVVTIGRVAANAVCWENISLADTFDTANTDYYRPEYHHTPLYGWMNDANGLVYKEGEYHLYFQYNPYGSKWGNMHWGHSVSKDLVHWEHLDPAIARDTLGHIFSGSTVIDKNNSAGYGKDAMIAFYTSASDEHGQIQCMAYSNDNGRTYTKYENNPILTPFDGLKDFRDPKVFWYEPAQKWYMIVSADKNMRFYSSTDLKQWEYLSQFGEGYGVQPNQFECPDFIQLPVDGNKDNMKWVMIVNINPGCPFGGSATEYFIGDFDGKDGKAVTSAKIQTANTLNIFFITSS
;
A
#
# COMPACT_ATOMS: atom_id res chain seq x y z
N MET A 1 39.58 -85.88 12.54
CA MET A 1 39.44 -84.79 11.60
C MET A 1 38.50 -83.79 12.23
N LYS A 2 38.97 -82.68 12.80
CA LYS A 2 38.18 -81.71 13.57
C LYS A 2 37.84 -80.54 12.64
N LEU A 3 36.57 -80.28 12.47
CA LEU A 3 36.06 -79.05 11.77
C LEU A 3 35.85 -77.97 12.80
N ASN A 4 36.53 -76.85 12.61
CA ASN A 4 36.36 -75.65 13.40
C ASN A 4 35.14 -74.84 12.83
N SER A 5 34.21 -74.48 13.67
CA SER A 5 33.11 -73.57 13.39
C SER A 5 33.50 -72.17 13.82
N ASN A 6 33.70 -71.28 12.81
CA ASN A 6 33.86 -69.84 13.05
C ASN A 6 32.48 -69.18 13.22
N HIS A 7 32.24 -68.68 14.42
CA HIS A 7 31.10 -67.81 14.67
C HIS A 7 31.43 -66.38 14.18
N LEU A 8 30.73 -65.90 13.14
CA LEU A 8 30.72 -64.50 12.71
C LEU A 8 29.68 -63.80 13.58
N ALA A 9 30.11 -62.91 14.47
CA ALA A 9 29.22 -62.00 15.19
C ALA A 9 28.91 -60.79 14.31
N ALA A 10 27.67 -60.68 13.85
CA ALA A 10 27.19 -59.50 13.17
C ALA A 10 26.81 -58.40 14.20
N ALA A 11 27.57 -57.29 14.22
CA ALA A 11 27.25 -56.14 15.03
C ALA A 11 26.14 -55.34 14.28
N VAL A 12 24.93 -55.35 14.82
CA VAL A 12 23.83 -54.50 14.38
C VAL A 12 24.04 -53.12 15.01
N ALA A 13 24.49 -52.14 14.21
CA ALA A 13 24.52 -50.75 14.62
C ALA A 13 23.08 -50.22 14.62
N ALA A 14 22.51 -50.01 15.79
CA ALA A 14 21.25 -49.30 15.95
C ALA A 14 21.48 -47.81 15.67
N ILE A 15 21.07 -47.34 14.47
CA ILE A 15 20.98 -45.91 14.14
C ILE A 15 19.74 -45.40 14.86
N SER A 16 19.92 -44.74 15.99
CA SER A 16 18.86 -43.98 16.63
C SER A 16 18.60 -42.72 15.80
N PHE A 17 17.53 -42.74 15.03
CA PHE A 17 16.96 -41.51 14.51
C PHE A 17 16.41 -40.72 15.70
N ALA A 18 17.10 -39.67 16.12
CA ALA A 18 16.52 -38.66 16.97
C ALA A 18 15.41 -38.01 16.16
N ALA A 19 14.17 -38.40 16.38
CA ALA A 19 13.02 -37.69 15.86
C ALA A 19 13.08 -36.28 16.44
N CYS A 20 13.33 -35.28 15.59
CA CYS A 20 13.15 -33.88 15.96
C CYS A 20 11.67 -33.73 16.36
N GLN A 21 11.40 -33.64 17.64
CA GLN A 21 10.05 -33.26 18.09
C GLN A 21 9.77 -31.84 17.53
N PRO A 22 8.60 -31.62 16.95
CA PRO A 22 8.24 -30.26 16.54
C PRO A 22 8.32 -29.36 17.78
N GLN A 23 9.11 -28.29 17.70
CA GLN A 23 9.23 -27.32 18.77
C GLN A 23 7.84 -26.70 18.99
N GLN A 24 7.33 -26.81 20.22
CA GLN A 24 6.00 -26.33 20.55
C GLN A 24 5.96 -24.81 20.47
N THR A 25 5.04 -24.26 19.67
CA THR A 25 4.72 -22.85 19.62
C THR A 25 3.98 -22.42 20.88
N SER A 26 4.41 -21.32 21.52
CA SER A 26 3.76 -20.79 22.73
C SER A 26 4.02 -19.30 22.87
N PHE A 27 3.22 -18.63 23.69
CA PHE A 27 3.48 -17.25 24.10
C PHE A 27 3.17 -17.04 25.58
N THR A 28 3.75 -15.99 26.15
CA THR A 28 3.44 -15.48 27.49
C THR A 28 3.21 -13.98 27.43
N LEU A 29 2.35 -13.47 28.33
CA LEU A 29 2.03 -12.06 28.47
C LEU A 29 2.72 -11.54 29.73
N GLU A 30 3.45 -10.43 29.57
CA GLU A 30 4.04 -9.67 30.66
C GLU A 30 3.40 -8.29 30.71
N HIS A 31 2.52 -8.04 31.68
CA HIS A 31 1.92 -6.73 31.90
C HIS A 31 2.86 -5.82 32.67
N GLN A 32 3.21 -4.68 32.08
CA GLN A 32 4.05 -3.64 32.68
C GLN A 32 3.21 -2.37 32.95
N GLY A 33 2.79 -2.22 34.21
CA GLY A 33 1.84 -1.17 34.60
C GLY A 33 0.45 -1.41 34.01
N ASP A 34 -0.30 -0.32 33.82
CA ASP A 34 -1.73 -0.42 33.52
C ASP A 34 -2.06 -0.60 32.02
N THR A 35 -1.13 -0.23 31.13
CA THR A 35 -1.45 -0.13 29.69
C THR A 35 -0.36 -0.61 28.74
N LEU A 36 0.69 -1.25 29.24
CA LEU A 36 1.75 -1.84 28.44
C LEU A 36 1.81 -3.36 28.66
N THR A 37 1.81 -4.12 27.59
CA THR A 37 1.97 -5.58 27.62
C THR A 37 3.03 -6.01 26.63
N ILE A 38 3.92 -6.88 27.05
CA ILE A 38 4.90 -7.53 26.21
C ILE A 38 4.45 -8.95 25.96
N VAL A 39 4.33 -9.33 24.70
CA VAL A 39 4.03 -10.70 24.25
C VAL A 39 5.34 -11.36 23.85
N HIS A 40 5.82 -12.31 24.66
CA HIS A 40 7.00 -13.13 24.37
C HIS A 40 6.55 -14.40 23.66
N ILE A 41 7.03 -14.64 22.46
CA ILE A 41 6.61 -15.75 21.61
C ILE A 41 7.80 -16.66 21.36
N THR A 42 7.64 -17.95 21.62
CA THR A 42 8.63 -19.01 21.33
C THR A 42 8.17 -19.81 20.12
N ASN A 43 9.06 -20.02 19.15
CA ASN A 43 8.79 -20.66 17.86
C ASN A 43 7.53 -20.09 17.20
N PRO A 44 7.56 -18.82 16.77
CA PRO A 44 6.36 -18.11 16.29
C PRO A 44 5.72 -18.81 15.10
N SER A 45 4.39 -18.93 15.12
CA SER A 45 3.55 -19.21 13.97
C SER A 45 3.60 -18.04 12.99
N LYS A 46 2.93 -18.17 11.84
CA LYS A 46 2.90 -17.11 10.83
C LYS A 46 2.27 -15.82 11.34
N TYR A 47 1.28 -15.92 12.22
CA TYR A 47 0.51 -14.79 12.72
C TYR A 47 0.30 -14.81 14.24
N LEU A 48 0.33 -13.63 14.83
CA LEU A 48 -0.35 -13.33 16.09
C LEU A 48 -1.77 -12.84 15.73
N ILE A 49 -2.79 -13.55 16.15
CA ILE A 49 -4.18 -13.21 15.87
C ILE A 49 -4.66 -12.23 16.93
N LEU A 50 -5.05 -11.04 16.49
CA LEU A 50 -5.44 -9.94 17.35
C LEU A 50 -6.96 -9.77 17.36
N PRO A 51 -7.62 -9.81 18.52
CA PRO A 51 -9.05 -9.56 18.66
C PRO A 51 -9.35 -8.07 18.63
N ILE A 52 -10.31 -7.66 17.81
CA ILE A 52 -10.65 -6.26 17.51
C ILE A 52 -12.01 -5.88 18.10
N GLN A 53 -12.10 -4.62 18.55
CA GLN A 53 -13.33 -3.92 18.90
C GLN A 53 -13.25 -2.49 18.35
N GLU A 54 -13.98 -2.20 17.31
CA GLU A 54 -13.90 -0.94 16.55
C GLU A 54 -14.32 0.31 17.32
N SER A 55 -15.06 0.15 18.40
CA SER A 55 -15.44 1.25 19.29
C SER A 55 -14.33 1.67 20.28
N CYS A 56 -13.26 0.87 20.40
CA CYS A 56 -12.14 1.14 21.31
C CYS A 56 -11.17 2.17 20.75
N ASN A 57 -10.39 2.76 21.66
CA ASN A 57 -9.24 3.57 21.29
C ASN A 57 -8.13 2.71 20.68
N GLU A 58 -7.29 3.33 19.85
CA GLU A 58 -6.15 2.68 19.24
C GLU A 58 -5.04 2.36 20.26
N GLY A 59 -4.71 1.09 20.37
CA GLY A 59 -3.47 0.61 20.96
C GLY A 59 -2.32 0.70 19.96
N LYS A 60 -1.10 0.54 20.43
CA LYS A 60 0.14 0.52 19.62
C LYS A 60 0.72 -0.88 19.63
N VAL A 61 0.65 -1.59 18.52
CA VAL A 61 1.20 -2.94 18.35
C VAL A 61 2.48 -2.87 17.55
N LYS A 62 3.59 -3.32 18.13
CA LYS A 62 4.92 -3.24 17.51
C LYS A 62 5.64 -4.59 17.62
N LEU A 63 6.13 -5.09 16.49
CA LEU A 63 7.10 -6.17 16.48
C LEU A 63 8.48 -5.59 16.83
N ASP A 64 9.08 -6.06 17.91
CA ASP A 64 10.40 -5.62 18.36
C ASP A 64 11.49 -6.51 17.74
N THR A 65 12.15 -5.99 16.71
CA THR A 65 13.30 -6.68 16.06
C THR A 65 14.64 -6.13 16.56
N GLY A 66 14.61 -5.07 17.36
CA GLY A 66 15.79 -4.29 17.78
C GLY A 66 16.24 -3.29 16.70
N SER A 67 15.50 -3.14 15.63
CA SER A 67 15.77 -2.17 14.57
C SER A 67 15.22 -0.79 14.94
N PRO A 68 15.95 0.30 14.64
CA PRO A 68 15.39 1.65 14.75
C PRO A 68 14.22 1.88 13.75
N ALA A 69 14.04 0.99 12.78
CA ALA A 69 12.93 1.01 11.84
C ALA A 69 11.68 0.30 12.36
N ASP A 70 11.72 -0.32 13.55
CA ASP A 70 10.54 -0.96 14.16
C ASP A 70 9.45 0.08 14.42
N MET A 71 8.28 -0.14 13.84
CA MET A 71 7.17 0.78 13.88
C MET A 71 5.93 0.16 14.54
N ALA A 72 5.25 0.94 15.34
CA ALA A 72 3.97 0.53 15.92
C ALA A 72 2.82 0.78 14.95
N MET A 73 1.93 -0.22 14.84
CA MET A 73 0.65 -0.12 14.14
C MET A 73 -0.46 0.30 15.11
N ASP A 74 -1.40 1.07 14.60
CA ASP A 74 -2.57 1.51 15.35
C ASP A 74 -3.65 0.44 15.26
N VAL A 75 -3.98 -0.21 16.38
CA VAL A 75 -4.92 -1.35 16.40
C VAL A 75 -5.94 -1.17 17.52
N ARG A 76 -7.23 -1.27 17.19
CA ARG A 76 -8.32 -1.19 18.17
C ARG A 76 -8.56 -2.54 18.82
N LEU A 77 -7.67 -2.92 19.74
CA LEU A 77 -7.79 -4.19 20.47
C LEU A 77 -9.00 -4.20 21.37
N ALA A 78 -9.65 -5.34 21.47
CA ALA A 78 -10.87 -5.54 22.22
C ALA A 78 -10.67 -5.31 23.73
N VAL A 79 -11.42 -4.38 24.31
CA VAL A 79 -11.41 -4.06 25.74
C VAL A 79 -12.54 -4.79 26.46
N ASP A 80 -13.78 -4.72 25.91
CA ASP A 80 -14.98 -5.27 26.55
C ASP A 80 -15.55 -6.49 25.84
N SER A 81 -15.43 -6.55 24.51
CA SER A 81 -15.94 -7.65 23.67
C SER A 81 -15.16 -7.78 22.38
N VAL A 82 -15.07 -8.98 21.84
CA VAL A 82 -14.43 -9.25 20.56
C VAL A 82 -15.47 -9.17 19.45
N GLU A 83 -15.27 -8.29 18.46
CA GLU A 83 -16.13 -8.18 17.27
C GLU A 83 -15.62 -9.09 16.15
N TYR A 84 -14.31 -9.09 15.90
CA TYR A 84 -13.64 -9.92 14.90
C TYR A 84 -12.14 -10.02 15.19
N TYR A 85 -11.40 -10.68 14.30
CA TYR A 85 -9.96 -10.89 14.43
C TYR A 85 -9.21 -10.39 13.20
N VAL A 86 -7.94 -9.99 13.40
CA VAL A 86 -7.01 -9.67 12.32
C VAL A 86 -5.67 -10.37 12.53
N PRO A 87 -4.95 -10.76 11.46
CA PRO A 87 -3.64 -11.38 11.56
C PRO A 87 -2.53 -10.30 11.61
N PHE A 88 -1.66 -10.39 12.59
CA PHE A 88 -0.44 -9.61 12.68
C PHE A 88 0.74 -10.52 12.33
N ALA A 89 1.47 -10.22 11.24
CA ALA A 89 2.53 -11.07 10.73
C ALA A 89 3.72 -11.15 11.69
N LEU A 90 4.24 -12.35 11.88
CA LEU A 90 5.41 -12.64 12.70
C LEU A 90 6.59 -13.14 11.83
N PRO A 91 7.85 -12.97 12.29
CA PRO A 91 9.02 -13.36 11.53
C PRO A 91 9.09 -14.88 11.38
N GLN A 92 9.09 -15.36 10.14
CA GLN A 92 9.13 -16.79 9.85
C GLN A 92 10.52 -17.38 10.11
N GLY A 93 10.55 -18.56 10.70
CA GLY A 93 11.80 -19.28 11.01
C GLY A 93 12.60 -18.71 12.19
N ALA A 94 12.10 -17.67 12.85
CA ALA A 94 12.67 -17.17 14.10
C ALA A 94 12.40 -18.16 15.25
N LYS A 95 13.31 -18.25 16.20
CA LYS A 95 13.10 -19.03 17.43
C LYS A 95 12.25 -18.28 18.45
N GLU A 96 12.34 -16.96 18.43
CA GLU A 96 11.67 -16.07 19.35
C GLU A 96 11.18 -14.82 18.60
N ALA A 97 10.07 -14.26 19.05
CA ALA A 97 9.59 -12.95 18.64
C ALA A 97 9.04 -12.22 19.88
N VAL A 98 9.16 -10.90 19.88
CA VAL A 98 8.62 -10.03 20.91
C VAL A 98 7.70 -9.03 20.27
N VAL A 99 6.46 -8.95 20.77
CA VAL A 99 5.50 -7.93 20.34
C VAL A 99 5.13 -7.06 21.53
N THR A 100 5.43 -5.78 21.43
CA THR A 100 5.04 -4.78 22.44
C THR A 100 3.68 -4.19 22.08
N ILE A 101 2.73 -4.22 23.02
CA ILE A 101 1.38 -3.68 22.88
C ILE A 101 1.16 -2.61 23.94
N GLY A 102 1.09 -1.35 23.50
CA GLY A 102 0.88 -0.20 24.38
C GLY A 102 -0.53 0.38 24.29
N ARG A 103 -0.92 1.18 25.30
CA ARG A 103 -2.21 1.89 25.39
C ARG A 103 -3.44 0.99 25.50
N VAL A 104 -3.29 -0.25 25.95
CA VAL A 104 -4.37 -1.20 26.15
C VAL A 104 -4.38 -1.66 27.62
N ALA A 105 -5.52 -1.55 28.28
CA ALA A 105 -5.64 -1.86 29.70
C ALA A 105 -5.28 -3.33 30.00
N ALA A 106 -4.57 -3.56 31.11
CA ALA A 106 -4.12 -4.90 31.50
C ALA A 106 -5.26 -5.89 31.81
N ASN A 107 -6.46 -5.39 32.01
CA ASN A 107 -7.67 -6.18 32.22
C ASN A 107 -8.58 -6.27 30.98
N ALA A 108 -8.09 -5.86 29.81
CA ALA A 108 -8.87 -5.93 28.56
C ALA A 108 -9.12 -7.38 28.14
N VAL A 109 -10.29 -7.64 27.53
CA VAL A 109 -10.71 -8.98 27.09
C VAL A 109 -9.79 -9.54 25.98
N CYS A 110 -9.06 -8.67 25.28
CA CYS A 110 -8.15 -9.10 24.22
C CYS A 110 -7.09 -10.08 24.71
N TRP A 111 -6.61 -9.97 25.95
CA TRP A 111 -5.53 -10.82 26.48
C TRP A 111 -5.90 -12.30 26.59
N GLU A 112 -7.16 -12.60 26.80
CA GLU A 112 -7.70 -13.96 26.84
C GLU A 112 -8.00 -14.51 25.44
N ASN A 113 -8.02 -13.64 24.41
CA ASN A 113 -8.45 -13.96 23.05
C ASN A 113 -7.34 -13.83 21.99
N ILE A 114 -6.14 -13.39 22.37
CA ILE A 114 -4.96 -13.47 21.51
C ILE A 114 -4.58 -14.93 21.28
N SER A 115 -4.19 -15.29 20.07
CA SER A 115 -3.72 -16.64 19.73
C SER A 115 -2.64 -16.62 18.65
N LEU A 116 -1.95 -17.75 18.46
CA LEU A 116 -0.98 -17.96 17.39
C LEU A 116 -1.57 -18.91 16.34
N ALA A 117 -1.39 -18.58 15.05
CA ALA A 117 -1.88 -19.39 13.96
C ALA A 117 -0.96 -19.33 12.72
N ASP A 118 -0.87 -20.43 11.98
CA ASP A 118 -0.14 -20.47 10.70
C ASP A 118 -1.02 -20.08 9.51
N THR A 119 -2.33 -20.08 9.73
CA THR A 119 -3.34 -19.68 8.72
C THR A 119 -4.33 -18.69 9.34
N PHE A 120 -4.90 -17.85 8.49
CA PHE A 120 -6.00 -16.97 8.85
C PHE A 120 -7.15 -17.23 7.89
N ASP A 121 -8.36 -17.43 8.43
CA ASP A 121 -9.54 -17.65 7.61
C ASP A 121 -9.98 -16.32 6.97
N THR A 122 -9.92 -16.28 5.66
CA THR A 122 -10.33 -15.11 4.85
C THR A 122 -11.67 -15.32 4.14
N ALA A 123 -12.35 -16.43 4.42
CA ALA A 123 -13.69 -16.69 3.90
C ALA A 123 -14.70 -15.75 4.58
N ASN A 124 -14.84 -14.56 4.01
CA ASN A 124 -15.81 -13.57 4.50
C ASN A 124 -17.18 -13.83 3.86
N THR A 125 -18.13 -14.21 4.70
CA THR A 125 -19.52 -14.48 4.32
C THR A 125 -20.49 -13.40 4.82
N ASP A 126 -19.98 -12.23 5.18
CA ASP A 126 -20.78 -11.10 5.64
C ASP A 126 -21.84 -10.70 4.61
N TYR A 127 -23.03 -10.38 5.11
CA TYR A 127 -24.18 -9.96 4.29
C TYR A 127 -23.86 -8.76 3.37
N TYR A 128 -23.02 -7.84 3.82
CA TYR A 128 -22.66 -6.64 3.07
C TYR A 128 -21.45 -6.82 2.16
N ARG A 129 -20.83 -8.01 2.10
CA ARG A 129 -19.73 -8.22 1.18
C ARG A 129 -20.20 -8.14 -0.27
N PRO A 130 -19.62 -7.26 -1.11
CA PRO A 130 -19.95 -7.19 -2.52
C PRO A 130 -19.66 -8.50 -3.27
N GLU A 131 -20.53 -8.89 -4.17
CA GLU A 131 -20.36 -10.12 -4.96
C GLU A 131 -19.46 -9.92 -6.19
N TYR A 132 -19.41 -8.71 -6.75
CA TYR A 132 -18.70 -8.43 -8.01
C TYR A 132 -17.75 -7.22 -7.95
N HIS A 133 -17.74 -6.45 -6.88
CA HIS A 133 -16.72 -5.42 -6.67
C HIS A 133 -15.48 -6.03 -6.05
N HIS A 134 -14.30 -5.56 -6.47
CA HIS A 134 -13.06 -5.91 -5.80
C HIS A 134 -13.08 -5.41 -4.36
N THR A 135 -12.74 -6.29 -3.42
CA THR A 135 -12.57 -5.96 -2.00
C THR A 135 -11.36 -6.70 -1.46
N PRO A 136 -10.68 -6.20 -0.42
CA PRO A 136 -9.63 -6.95 0.25
C PRO A 136 -10.23 -8.21 0.92
N LEU A 137 -9.40 -9.17 1.24
CA LEU A 137 -9.82 -10.36 1.97
C LEU A 137 -10.31 -10.03 3.38
N TYR A 138 -9.74 -9.02 4.00
CA TYR A 138 -10.09 -8.45 5.30
C TYR A 138 -9.53 -7.03 5.41
N GLY A 139 -9.96 -6.27 6.42
CA GLY A 139 -9.46 -4.92 6.66
C GLY A 139 -10.19 -3.84 5.86
N TRP A 140 -9.60 -2.66 5.81
CA TRP A 140 -10.11 -1.47 5.13
C TRP A 140 -9.45 -1.26 3.78
N MET A 141 -10.23 -0.82 2.80
CA MET A 141 -9.74 -0.43 1.47
C MET A 141 -10.35 0.92 1.06
N ASN A 142 -9.52 1.78 0.44
CA ASN A 142 -9.97 2.94 -0.34
C ASN A 142 -9.21 2.99 -1.68
N ASP A 143 -8.72 4.12 -2.13
CA ASP A 143 -8.16 4.41 -3.45
C ASP A 143 -7.44 3.26 -4.15
N ALA A 144 -7.76 3.05 -5.42
CA ALA A 144 -6.93 2.27 -6.32
C ALA A 144 -5.62 3.01 -6.59
N ASN A 145 -4.51 2.29 -6.53
CA ASN A 145 -3.16 2.81 -6.71
C ASN A 145 -2.41 2.03 -7.79
N GLY A 146 -1.40 2.65 -8.36
CA GLY A 146 -0.34 1.96 -9.11
C GLY A 146 -0.80 1.05 -10.23
N LEU A 147 -1.97 1.31 -10.84
CA LEU A 147 -2.54 0.48 -11.90
C LEU A 147 -1.54 0.29 -13.04
N VAL A 148 -1.16 -0.94 -13.33
CA VAL A 148 -0.20 -1.25 -14.38
C VAL A 148 -0.45 -2.64 -14.98
N TYR A 149 -0.18 -2.77 -16.29
CA TYR A 149 -0.21 -4.06 -16.99
C TYR A 149 1.21 -4.48 -17.37
N LYS A 150 1.61 -5.67 -16.95
CA LYS A 150 2.92 -6.23 -17.27
C LYS A 150 2.85 -7.75 -17.41
N GLU A 151 3.49 -8.28 -18.46
CA GLU A 151 3.66 -9.73 -18.67
C GLU A 151 2.37 -10.56 -18.58
N GLY A 152 1.25 -10.00 -19.08
CA GLY A 152 -0.04 -10.69 -19.09
C GLY A 152 -0.87 -10.53 -17.82
N GLU A 153 -0.42 -9.75 -16.85
CA GLU A 153 -1.13 -9.48 -15.61
C GLU A 153 -1.47 -8.00 -15.45
N TYR A 154 -2.69 -7.72 -15.02
CA TYR A 154 -3.14 -6.43 -14.51
C TYR A 154 -2.85 -6.40 -13.02
N HIS A 155 -2.12 -5.39 -12.57
CA HIS A 155 -1.84 -5.15 -11.16
C HIS A 155 -2.75 -4.04 -10.65
N LEU A 156 -3.45 -4.31 -9.56
CA LEU A 156 -4.23 -3.37 -8.78
C LEU A 156 -3.60 -3.26 -7.40
N TYR A 157 -3.01 -2.12 -7.10
CA TYR A 157 -2.67 -1.77 -5.73
C TYR A 157 -3.77 -0.88 -5.17
N PHE A 158 -3.89 -0.81 -3.85
CA PHE A 158 -4.93 -0.03 -3.18
C PHE A 158 -4.49 0.40 -1.80
N GLN A 159 -5.06 1.49 -1.32
CA GLN A 159 -4.90 1.93 0.06
C GLN A 159 -5.47 0.86 0.98
N TYR A 160 -4.68 0.40 1.96
CA TYR A 160 -5.02 -0.77 2.75
C TYR A 160 -4.66 -0.62 4.22
N ASN A 161 -5.63 -0.84 5.11
CA ASN A 161 -5.39 -1.07 6.52
C ASN A 161 -5.68 -2.54 6.87
N PRO A 162 -4.67 -3.38 7.12
CA PRO A 162 -4.88 -4.78 7.46
C PRO A 162 -5.31 -5.01 8.92
N TYR A 163 -5.34 -3.98 9.77
CA TYR A 163 -5.51 -4.11 11.21
C TYR A 163 -6.84 -3.58 11.73
N GLY A 164 -7.80 -3.33 10.88
CA GLY A 164 -9.11 -2.84 11.27
C GLY A 164 -10.00 -2.50 10.07
N SER A 165 -11.28 -2.22 10.33
CA SER A 165 -12.27 -1.87 9.32
C SER A 165 -12.41 -0.35 9.12
N LYS A 166 -11.47 0.46 9.63
CA LYS A 166 -11.45 1.90 9.49
C LYS A 166 -10.17 2.37 8.81
N TRP A 167 -10.24 3.58 8.25
CA TRP A 167 -9.06 4.23 7.69
C TRP A 167 -7.94 4.35 8.74
N GLY A 168 -6.73 4.01 8.37
CA GLY A 168 -5.53 4.06 9.23
C GLY A 168 -4.43 3.16 8.67
N ASN A 169 -3.24 3.18 9.24
CA ASN A 169 -2.10 2.31 8.90
C ASN A 169 -1.88 2.08 7.39
N MET A 170 -2.04 3.11 6.56
CA MET A 170 -2.04 2.92 5.10
C MET A 170 -0.82 2.19 4.58
N HIS A 171 -1.09 1.08 3.92
CA HIS A 171 -0.18 0.27 3.12
C HIS A 171 -0.67 0.31 1.67
N TRP A 172 0.10 -0.17 0.71
CA TRP A 172 -0.43 -0.61 -0.56
C TRP A 172 -0.75 -2.10 -0.49
N GLY A 173 -2.04 -2.43 -0.45
CA GLY A 173 -2.53 -3.78 -0.73
C GLY A 173 -2.29 -4.13 -2.19
N HIS A 174 -2.35 -5.41 -2.56
CA HIS A 174 -2.05 -5.85 -3.91
C HIS A 174 -2.95 -6.99 -4.37
N SER A 175 -3.44 -6.87 -5.58
CA SER A 175 -4.14 -7.94 -6.31
C SER A 175 -3.72 -7.96 -7.76
N VAL A 176 -3.75 -9.15 -8.39
CA VAL A 176 -3.45 -9.34 -9.80
C VAL A 176 -4.59 -10.03 -10.52
N SER A 177 -4.76 -9.72 -11.80
CA SER A 177 -5.76 -10.33 -12.65
C SER A 177 -5.24 -10.51 -14.08
N LYS A 178 -5.75 -11.54 -14.77
CA LYS A 178 -5.49 -11.74 -16.21
C LYS A 178 -6.61 -11.19 -17.10
N ASP A 179 -7.77 -10.90 -16.51
CA ASP A 179 -8.99 -10.57 -17.24
C ASP A 179 -9.79 -9.38 -16.66
N LEU A 180 -9.30 -8.75 -15.58
CA LEU A 180 -9.94 -7.66 -14.83
C LEU A 180 -11.24 -8.06 -14.11
N VAL A 181 -11.57 -9.33 -14.09
CA VAL A 181 -12.78 -9.88 -13.46
C VAL A 181 -12.41 -10.78 -12.29
N HIS A 182 -11.47 -11.70 -12.51
CA HIS A 182 -11.00 -12.62 -11.49
C HIS A 182 -9.68 -12.11 -10.90
N TRP A 183 -9.66 -11.88 -9.60
CA TRP A 183 -8.53 -11.29 -8.89
C TRP A 183 -7.91 -12.28 -7.91
N GLU A 184 -6.60 -12.40 -7.95
CA GLU A 184 -5.79 -13.08 -6.95
C GLU A 184 -5.21 -12.03 -5.99
N HIS A 185 -5.47 -12.21 -4.69
CA HIS A 185 -4.92 -11.34 -3.64
C HIS A 185 -3.52 -11.80 -3.27
N LEU A 186 -2.63 -10.83 -3.16
CA LEU A 186 -1.24 -11.02 -2.76
C LEU A 186 -0.97 -10.34 -1.41
N ASP A 187 0.20 -10.59 -0.83
CA ASP A 187 0.66 -9.85 0.34
C ASP A 187 0.78 -8.35 0.02
N PRO A 188 0.63 -7.44 1.01
CA PRO A 188 0.81 -6.01 0.80
C PRO A 188 2.15 -5.70 0.13
N ALA A 189 2.11 -4.92 -0.97
CA ALA A 189 3.28 -4.63 -1.79
C ALA A 189 4.24 -3.63 -1.12
N ILE A 190 3.69 -2.60 -0.47
CA ILE A 190 4.46 -1.56 0.20
C ILE A 190 3.86 -1.33 1.58
N ALA A 191 4.60 -1.72 2.62
CA ALA A 191 4.18 -1.52 4.00
C ALA A 191 4.55 -0.13 4.52
N ARG A 192 3.71 0.40 5.42
CA ARG A 192 4.01 1.59 6.23
C ARG A 192 5.36 1.44 6.94
N ASP A 193 6.09 2.54 7.08
CA ASP A 193 7.37 2.60 7.78
C ASP A 193 7.51 3.88 8.63
N THR A 194 8.72 4.14 9.11
CA THR A 194 9.02 5.31 9.96
C THR A 194 8.89 6.65 9.26
N LEU A 195 8.91 6.70 7.91
CA LEU A 195 8.61 7.93 7.17
C LEU A 195 7.12 8.27 7.21
N GLY A 196 6.24 7.28 7.37
CA GLY A 196 4.82 7.50 7.50
C GLY A 196 3.92 6.46 6.84
N HIS A 197 2.66 6.82 6.68
CA HIS A 197 1.67 6.07 5.92
C HIS A 197 2.03 6.05 4.44
N ILE A 198 1.72 4.96 3.74
CA ILE A 198 1.89 4.85 2.29
C ILE A 198 0.59 5.29 1.62
N PHE A 199 0.52 6.57 1.23
CA PHE A 199 -0.64 7.13 0.54
C PHE A 199 -0.61 6.81 -0.95
N SER A 200 -1.62 7.30 -1.67
CA SER A 200 -1.86 7.01 -3.08
C SER A 200 -0.71 7.42 -4.01
N GLY A 201 -0.74 6.86 -5.20
CA GLY A 201 0.23 7.13 -6.24
C GLY A 201 0.10 6.23 -7.47
N SER A 202 1.17 6.09 -8.22
CA SER A 202 1.17 5.39 -9.52
C SER A 202 2.37 4.46 -9.68
N THR A 203 2.27 3.52 -10.63
CA THR A 203 3.37 2.63 -11.00
C THR A 203 3.67 2.77 -12.49
N VAL A 204 4.96 2.75 -12.85
CA VAL A 204 5.42 2.74 -14.25
C VAL A 204 6.36 1.57 -14.49
N ILE A 205 6.50 1.19 -15.77
CA ILE A 205 7.52 0.23 -16.22
C ILE A 205 8.67 1.02 -16.82
N ASP A 206 9.85 0.92 -16.21
CA ASP A 206 11.07 1.59 -16.67
C ASP A 206 11.74 0.80 -17.81
N LYS A 207 11.19 0.94 -19.01
CA LYS A 207 11.68 0.25 -20.22
C LYS A 207 13.11 0.61 -20.60
N ASN A 208 13.53 1.81 -20.24
CA ASN A 208 14.82 2.37 -20.61
C ASN A 208 15.88 2.23 -19.52
N ASN A 209 15.53 1.62 -18.38
CA ASN A 209 16.39 1.55 -17.19
C ASN A 209 16.87 2.95 -16.73
N SER A 210 15.99 3.93 -16.79
CA SER A 210 16.25 5.32 -16.39
C SER A 210 16.65 5.42 -14.92
N ALA A 211 15.99 4.65 -14.06
CA ALA A 211 16.26 4.61 -12.63
C ALA A 211 17.49 3.74 -12.25
N GLY A 212 18.01 2.93 -13.18
CA GLY A 212 19.18 2.08 -12.95
C GLY A 212 18.89 0.80 -12.13
N TYR A 213 17.63 0.39 -12.00
CA TYR A 213 17.26 -0.84 -11.28
C TYR A 213 17.09 -2.07 -12.18
N GLY A 214 17.30 -1.91 -13.46
CA GLY A 214 17.13 -2.95 -14.47
C GLY A 214 16.07 -2.58 -15.51
N LYS A 215 16.23 -3.14 -16.71
CA LYS A 215 15.26 -2.96 -17.78
C LYS A 215 13.91 -3.57 -17.37
N ASP A 216 12.83 -2.85 -17.67
CA ASP A 216 11.46 -3.25 -17.36
C ASP A 216 11.18 -3.40 -15.85
N ALA A 217 12.01 -2.79 -14.97
CA ALA A 217 11.68 -2.70 -13.54
C ALA A 217 10.36 -1.95 -13.35
N MET A 218 9.54 -2.41 -12.42
CA MET A 218 8.35 -1.68 -11.99
C MET A 218 8.75 -0.66 -10.94
N ILE A 219 8.42 0.60 -11.16
CA ILE A 219 8.74 1.70 -10.23
C ILE A 219 7.42 2.25 -9.70
N ALA A 220 7.19 2.09 -8.42
CA ALA A 220 6.05 2.66 -7.70
C ALA A 220 6.45 4.03 -7.13
N PHE A 221 5.59 5.03 -7.33
CA PHE A 221 5.67 6.36 -6.74
C PHE A 221 4.49 6.53 -5.81
N TYR A 222 4.74 6.97 -4.60
CA TYR A 222 3.72 7.11 -3.56
C TYR A 222 4.02 8.31 -2.67
N THR A 223 3.00 8.77 -1.98
CA THR A 223 3.21 9.77 -0.93
C THR A 223 3.44 9.08 0.40
N SER A 224 4.53 9.41 1.08
CA SER A 224 4.69 9.10 2.50
C SER A 224 4.13 10.24 3.33
N ALA A 225 3.27 9.94 4.31
CA ALA A 225 2.56 10.94 5.09
C ALA A 225 2.71 10.70 6.60
N SER A 226 3.21 11.70 7.32
CA SER A 226 3.34 11.69 8.78
C SER A 226 3.25 13.09 9.37
N ASP A 227 3.02 13.17 10.67
CA ASP A 227 3.04 14.44 11.40
C ASP A 227 4.45 15.07 11.41
N GLU A 228 5.49 14.24 11.38
CA GLU A 228 6.89 14.70 11.43
C GLU A 228 7.38 15.26 10.10
N HIS A 229 7.06 14.59 8.98
CA HIS A 229 7.59 14.92 7.66
C HIS A 229 6.57 15.58 6.72
N GLY A 230 5.29 15.65 7.13
CA GLY A 230 4.20 16.07 6.26
C GLY A 230 3.95 15.05 5.13
N GLN A 231 3.59 15.54 3.97
CA GLN A 231 3.37 14.72 2.76
C GLN A 231 4.53 14.92 1.78
N ILE A 232 5.27 13.84 1.55
CA ILE A 232 6.49 13.82 0.74
C ILE A 232 6.41 12.68 -0.28
N GLN A 233 6.95 12.88 -1.49
CA GLN A 233 6.90 11.85 -2.52
C GLN A 233 8.09 10.90 -2.38
N CYS A 234 7.79 9.61 -2.45
CA CYS A 234 8.73 8.51 -2.32
C CYS A 234 8.62 7.55 -3.50
N MET A 235 9.62 6.69 -3.67
CA MET A 235 9.58 5.63 -4.66
C MET A 235 10.04 4.29 -4.09
N ALA A 236 9.57 3.22 -4.73
CA ALA A 236 10.03 1.86 -4.54
C ALA A 236 10.13 1.14 -5.89
N TYR A 237 10.92 0.09 -5.98
CA TYR A 237 11.10 -0.66 -7.22
C TYR A 237 10.93 -2.16 -7.02
N SER A 238 10.52 -2.85 -8.08
CA SER A 238 10.34 -4.30 -8.15
C SER A 238 10.97 -4.87 -9.41
N ASN A 239 11.68 -5.99 -9.25
CA ASN A 239 12.28 -6.77 -10.33
C ASN A 239 11.65 -8.17 -10.49
N ASP A 240 10.59 -8.46 -9.73
CA ASP A 240 9.91 -9.74 -9.68
C ASP A 240 8.43 -9.65 -10.11
N ASN A 241 8.17 -8.79 -11.09
CA ASN A 241 6.82 -8.52 -11.61
C ASN A 241 5.86 -8.03 -10.51
N GLY A 242 6.32 -7.10 -9.66
CA GLY A 242 5.50 -6.46 -8.63
C GLY A 242 5.20 -7.31 -7.40
N ARG A 243 5.78 -8.50 -7.26
CA ARG A 243 5.52 -9.38 -6.10
C ARG A 243 6.12 -8.82 -4.82
N THR A 244 7.30 -8.19 -4.93
CA THR A 244 7.95 -7.48 -3.83
C THR A 244 8.49 -6.14 -4.28
N TYR A 245 8.49 -5.16 -3.39
CA TYR A 245 9.05 -3.84 -3.63
C TYR A 245 10.15 -3.51 -2.63
N THR A 246 11.25 -2.97 -3.14
CA THR A 246 12.32 -2.38 -2.32
C THR A 246 12.18 -0.87 -2.35
N LYS A 247 12.04 -0.25 -1.19
CA LYS A 247 11.99 1.21 -1.07
C LYS A 247 13.34 1.82 -1.43
N TYR A 248 13.31 2.95 -2.10
CA TYR A 248 14.52 3.69 -2.44
C TYR A 248 15.22 4.19 -1.17
N GLU A 249 16.52 3.92 -1.08
CA GLU A 249 17.32 4.22 0.13
C GLU A 249 17.46 5.72 0.43
N ASN A 250 17.32 6.57 -0.61
CA ASN A 250 17.39 8.01 -0.48
C ASN A 250 16.01 8.70 -0.59
N ASN A 251 14.94 8.01 -0.23
CA ASN A 251 13.65 8.68 -0.07
C ASN A 251 13.72 9.78 1.00
N PRO A 252 13.00 10.91 0.84
CA PRO A 252 12.07 11.24 -0.23
C PRO A 252 12.75 11.72 -1.52
N ILE A 253 12.09 11.50 -2.67
CA ILE A 253 12.55 12.00 -3.98
C ILE A 253 12.03 13.41 -4.29
N LEU A 254 10.97 13.85 -3.60
CA LEU A 254 10.38 15.17 -3.80
C LEU A 254 9.65 15.63 -2.55
N THR A 255 9.88 16.87 -2.16
CA THR A 255 9.21 17.55 -1.05
C THR A 255 8.59 18.87 -1.52
N PRO A 256 7.52 19.38 -0.89
CA PRO A 256 6.97 20.68 -1.26
C PRO A 256 7.97 21.79 -0.90
N PHE A 257 8.29 22.67 -1.85
CA PHE A 257 9.25 23.76 -1.67
C PHE A 257 8.69 24.99 -0.91
N ASP A 258 7.38 25.02 -0.70
CA ASP A 258 6.64 26.13 -0.08
C ASP A 258 5.91 25.73 1.21
N GLY A 259 6.16 24.53 1.72
CA GLY A 259 5.59 24.05 2.97
C GLY A 259 4.11 23.72 2.93
N LEU A 260 3.57 23.40 1.74
CA LEU A 260 2.19 22.92 1.59
C LEU A 260 1.94 21.69 2.45
N LYS A 261 0.77 21.62 3.08
CA LYS A 261 0.33 20.46 3.85
C LYS A 261 -0.19 19.35 2.96
N ASP A 262 -0.98 19.71 1.96
CA ASP A 262 -1.60 18.79 1.01
C ASP A 262 -0.76 18.74 -0.26
N PHE A 263 0.14 17.75 -0.32
CA PHE A 263 1.08 17.53 -1.40
C PHE A 263 1.24 16.03 -1.65
N ARG A 264 0.34 15.43 -2.50
CA ARG A 264 0.21 13.97 -2.58
C ARG A 264 -0.22 13.46 -3.95
N ASP A 265 -0.30 12.13 -4.04
CA ASP A 265 -0.87 11.35 -5.15
C ASP A 265 -0.08 11.51 -6.46
N PRO A 266 1.22 11.13 -6.50
CA PRO A 266 2.05 11.33 -7.68
C PRO A 266 1.60 10.44 -8.84
N LYS A 267 1.22 11.05 -9.96
CA LYS A 267 1.02 10.37 -11.25
C LYS A 267 2.25 10.54 -12.12
N VAL A 268 2.93 9.46 -12.44
CA VAL A 268 4.12 9.45 -13.29
C VAL A 268 3.82 8.84 -14.65
N PHE A 269 4.39 9.41 -15.71
CA PHE A 269 4.26 8.91 -17.08
C PHE A 269 5.48 9.29 -17.93
N TRP A 270 5.75 8.49 -18.95
CA TRP A 270 6.75 8.79 -19.97
C TRP A 270 6.15 9.65 -21.08
N TYR A 271 6.81 10.74 -21.46
CA TYR A 271 6.41 11.60 -22.58
C TYR A 271 7.41 11.47 -23.72
N GLU A 272 7.02 10.67 -24.72
CA GLU A 272 7.88 10.29 -25.83
C GLU A 272 8.46 11.49 -26.61
N PRO A 273 7.70 12.56 -26.91
CA PRO A 273 8.26 13.68 -27.67
C PRO A 273 9.41 14.41 -26.98
N ALA A 274 9.47 14.43 -25.66
CA ALA A 274 10.55 15.05 -24.88
C ALA A 274 11.60 14.06 -24.40
N GLN A 275 11.38 12.75 -24.56
CA GLN A 275 12.24 11.68 -24.02
C GLN A 275 12.52 11.89 -22.52
N LYS A 276 11.47 12.20 -21.76
CA LYS A 276 11.53 12.45 -20.31
C LYS A 276 10.36 11.82 -19.58
N TRP A 277 10.57 11.58 -18.31
CA TRP A 277 9.51 11.28 -17.36
C TRP A 277 8.87 12.55 -16.83
N TYR A 278 7.58 12.51 -16.62
CA TYR A 278 6.81 13.59 -16.00
C TYR A 278 6.08 13.06 -14.79
N MET A 279 5.95 13.90 -13.77
CA MET A 279 5.17 13.64 -12.56
C MET A 279 4.18 14.77 -12.36
N ILE A 280 2.94 14.42 -12.05
CA ILE A 280 1.92 15.35 -11.59
C ILE A 280 1.63 15.02 -10.13
N VAL A 281 1.60 16.04 -9.28
CA VAL A 281 1.32 15.89 -7.85
C VAL A 281 0.20 16.86 -7.48
N SER A 282 -0.80 16.37 -6.74
CA SER A 282 -1.79 17.25 -6.10
C SER A 282 -1.10 18.16 -5.10
N ALA A 283 -1.29 19.44 -5.23
CA ALA A 283 -0.66 20.48 -4.44
C ALA A 283 -1.73 21.50 -4.02
N ASP A 284 -2.50 21.16 -2.99
CA ASP A 284 -3.65 21.92 -2.52
C ASP A 284 -4.70 22.07 -3.65
N LYS A 285 -4.92 23.28 -4.17
CA LYS A 285 -5.87 23.58 -5.26
C LYS A 285 -5.23 23.57 -6.65
N ASN A 286 -4.04 23.01 -6.77
CA ASN A 286 -3.29 22.93 -8.02
C ASN A 286 -2.74 21.53 -8.25
N MET A 287 -2.48 21.22 -9.51
CA MET A 287 -1.67 20.09 -9.94
C MET A 287 -0.30 20.64 -10.33
N ARG A 288 0.77 20.18 -9.68
CA ARG A 288 2.14 20.57 -10.00
C ARG A 288 2.78 19.57 -10.93
N PHE A 289 3.45 20.08 -11.93
CA PHE A 289 4.15 19.32 -12.94
C PHE A 289 5.65 19.36 -12.68
N TYR A 290 6.27 18.20 -12.79
CA TYR A 290 7.71 18.00 -12.68
C TYR A 290 8.21 17.17 -13.84
N SER A 291 9.49 17.29 -14.21
CA SER A 291 10.16 16.39 -15.16
C SER A 291 11.41 15.77 -14.59
N SER A 292 11.77 14.60 -15.13
CA SER A 292 12.95 13.84 -14.72
C SER A 292 13.52 13.06 -15.90
N THR A 293 14.84 12.82 -15.88
CA THR A 293 15.52 11.91 -16.79
C THR A 293 15.88 10.57 -16.16
N ASP A 294 15.85 10.49 -14.82
CA ASP A 294 16.33 9.37 -14.03
C ASP A 294 15.32 8.83 -12.99
N LEU A 295 14.08 9.40 -12.95
CA LEU A 295 13.03 9.05 -11.98
C LEU A 295 13.37 9.36 -10.50
N LYS A 296 14.56 9.88 -10.21
CA LYS A 296 15.07 10.16 -8.87
C LYS A 296 15.17 11.66 -8.58
N GLN A 297 15.57 12.43 -9.58
CA GLN A 297 15.69 13.89 -9.49
C GLN A 297 14.57 14.54 -10.31
N TRP A 298 13.82 15.44 -9.69
CA TRP A 298 12.63 16.05 -10.29
C TRP A 298 12.76 17.56 -10.34
N GLU A 299 12.60 18.13 -11.55
CA GLU A 299 12.61 19.55 -11.81
C GLU A 299 11.18 20.08 -11.90
N TYR A 300 10.85 21.11 -11.10
CA TYR A 300 9.57 21.77 -11.17
C TYR A 300 9.40 22.51 -12.51
N LEU A 301 8.25 22.37 -13.14
CA LEU A 301 7.94 23.01 -14.42
C LEU A 301 6.85 24.06 -14.28
N SER A 302 5.68 23.68 -13.79
CA SER A 302 4.50 24.54 -13.72
C SER A 302 3.44 23.97 -12.78
N GLN A 303 2.34 24.71 -12.69
CA GLN A 303 1.12 24.25 -12.03
C GLN A 303 -0.12 24.60 -12.84
N PHE A 304 -1.18 23.82 -12.64
CA PHE A 304 -2.49 24.01 -13.22
C PHE A 304 -3.58 23.78 -12.17
N GLY A 305 -4.65 24.55 -12.19
CA GLY A 305 -5.82 24.32 -11.33
C GLY A 305 -6.46 25.60 -10.86
N GLU A 306 -5.72 26.53 -10.28
CA GLU A 306 -6.27 27.78 -9.76
C GLU A 306 -7.04 28.57 -10.85
N GLY A 307 -8.30 28.88 -10.57
CA GLY A 307 -9.20 29.58 -11.51
C GLY A 307 -9.93 28.67 -12.50
N TYR A 308 -9.72 27.35 -12.45
CA TYR A 308 -10.39 26.38 -13.32
C TYR A 308 -11.23 25.40 -12.49
N GLY A 309 -12.42 25.06 -13.01
CA GLY A 309 -13.32 24.10 -12.39
C GLY A 309 -13.87 24.54 -11.02
N VAL A 310 -14.28 23.56 -10.24
CA VAL A 310 -14.69 23.74 -8.85
C VAL A 310 -13.46 23.61 -7.96
N GLN A 311 -13.20 24.59 -7.11
CA GLN A 311 -12.04 24.62 -6.22
C GLN A 311 -12.49 24.65 -4.75
N PRO A 312 -12.86 23.50 -4.20
CA PRO A 312 -13.41 23.45 -2.84
C PRO A 312 -12.35 23.66 -1.77
N ASN A 313 -11.58 22.61 -1.50
CA ASN A 313 -10.49 22.61 -0.54
C ASN A 313 -9.17 22.14 -1.18
N GLN A 314 -9.18 20.95 -1.78
CA GLN A 314 -8.01 20.34 -2.39
C GLN A 314 -8.38 19.46 -3.56
N PHE A 315 -7.42 19.22 -4.43
CA PHE A 315 -7.45 18.18 -5.44
C PHE A 315 -6.77 16.92 -4.93
N GLU A 316 -7.19 15.75 -5.45
CA GLU A 316 -6.65 14.44 -5.11
C GLU A 316 -6.55 13.54 -6.34
N CYS A 317 -5.70 12.54 -6.27
CA CYS A 317 -5.60 11.42 -7.20
C CYS A 317 -5.61 11.84 -8.70
N PRO A 318 -4.66 12.67 -9.16
CA PRO A 318 -4.62 13.08 -10.56
C PRO A 318 -4.37 11.88 -11.47
N ASP A 319 -5.07 11.85 -12.60
CA ASP A 319 -4.67 11.05 -13.75
C ASP A 319 -4.49 11.93 -14.98
N PHE A 320 -3.58 11.56 -15.86
CA PHE A 320 -3.25 12.36 -17.05
C PHE A 320 -2.95 11.41 -18.22
N ILE A 321 -3.88 11.38 -19.15
CA ILE A 321 -3.86 10.43 -20.26
C ILE A 321 -4.13 11.11 -21.59
N GLN A 322 -3.58 10.58 -22.68
CA GLN A 322 -3.85 11.03 -24.03
C GLN A 322 -4.93 10.16 -24.67
N LEU A 323 -6.01 10.78 -25.13
CA LEU A 323 -7.15 10.09 -25.72
C LEU A 323 -7.48 10.64 -27.10
N PRO A 324 -7.97 9.78 -28.05
CA PRO A 324 -8.44 10.23 -29.35
C PRO A 324 -9.82 10.89 -29.24
N VAL A 325 -9.98 12.05 -29.87
CA VAL A 325 -11.28 12.71 -30.00
C VAL A 325 -12.15 11.93 -30.99
N ASP A 326 -13.32 11.50 -30.55
CA ASP A 326 -14.27 10.70 -31.36
C ASP A 326 -13.63 9.48 -32.03
N GLY A 327 -12.66 8.87 -31.37
CA GLY A 327 -11.92 7.72 -31.88
C GLY A 327 -10.88 8.04 -32.96
N ASN A 328 -10.71 9.30 -33.34
CA ASN A 328 -9.76 9.74 -34.35
C ASN A 328 -8.33 9.83 -33.74
N LYS A 329 -7.46 8.89 -34.10
CA LYS A 329 -6.07 8.80 -33.63
C LYS A 329 -5.17 9.94 -34.13
N ASP A 330 -5.58 10.67 -35.18
CA ASP A 330 -4.85 11.84 -35.68
C ASP A 330 -5.23 13.11 -34.93
N ASN A 331 -6.27 13.05 -34.08
CA ASN A 331 -6.71 14.15 -33.22
C ASN A 331 -6.70 13.70 -31.76
N MET A 332 -5.51 13.69 -31.15
CA MET A 332 -5.33 13.31 -29.75
C MET A 332 -5.41 14.53 -28.85
N LYS A 333 -6.04 14.38 -27.68
CA LYS A 333 -6.06 15.37 -26.61
C LYS A 333 -5.61 14.75 -25.31
N TRP A 334 -5.00 15.57 -24.46
CA TRP A 334 -4.71 15.21 -23.09
C TRP A 334 -5.93 15.45 -22.21
N VAL A 335 -6.21 14.50 -21.34
CA VAL A 335 -7.28 14.59 -20.35
C VAL A 335 -6.64 14.48 -18.98
N MET A 336 -6.80 15.53 -18.19
CA MET A 336 -6.46 15.52 -16.77
C MET A 336 -7.74 15.21 -16.00
N ILE A 337 -7.68 14.22 -15.14
CA ILE A 337 -8.76 13.81 -14.24
C ILE A 337 -8.28 14.12 -12.82
N VAL A 338 -9.13 14.76 -12.01
CA VAL A 338 -8.82 15.10 -10.62
C VAL A 338 -10.04 14.87 -9.74
N ASN A 339 -9.83 14.42 -8.53
CA ASN A 339 -10.88 14.31 -7.54
C ASN A 339 -10.92 15.57 -6.67
N ILE A 340 -12.11 15.95 -6.23
CA ILE A 340 -12.37 17.07 -5.31
C ILE A 340 -13.02 16.52 -4.03
N ASN A 341 -12.50 16.92 -2.87
CA ASN A 341 -12.98 16.42 -1.59
C ASN A 341 -12.83 17.45 -0.46
N PRO A 342 -13.94 17.90 0.15
CA PRO A 342 -15.31 17.95 -0.36
C PRO A 342 -15.49 19.10 -1.36
N GLY A 343 -16.71 19.32 -1.86
CA GLY A 343 -17.03 20.54 -2.60
C GLY A 343 -17.77 20.32 -3.90
N CYS A 344 -18.26 19.13 -4.13
CA CYS A 344 -19.20 18.88 -5.21
C CYS A 344 -20.41 19.80 -5.06
N PRO A 345 -20.86 20.51 -6.12
CA PRO A 345 -22.05 21.36 -6.08
C PRO A 345 -23.33 20.64 -5.62
N PHE A 346 -23.34 19.32 -5.71
CA PHE A 346 -24.47 18.47 -5.26
C PHE A 346 -24.22 17.81 -3.89
N GLY A 347 -23.14 18.18 -3.21
CA GLY A 347 -22.72 17.63 -1.92
C GLY A 347 -21.70 16.48 -2.06
N GLY A 348 -20.83 16.32 -1.06
CA GLY A 348 -19.82 15.29 -1.02
C GLY A 348 -18.61 15.53 -1.94
N SER A 349 -18.01 14.44 -2.37
CA SER A 349 -16.85 14.40 -3.28
C SER A 349 -17.29 14.26 -4.74
N ALA A 350 -16.43 14.61 -5.69
CA ALA A 350 -16.67 14.43 -7.11
C ALA A 350 -15.37 14.28 -7.89
N THR A 351 -15.49 13.99 -9.18
CA THR A 351 -14.38 13.97 -10.13
C THR A 351 -14.61 15.05 -11.16
N GLU A 352 -13.59 15.85 -11.43
CA GLU A 352 -13.54 16.79 -12.55
C GLU A 352 -12.55 16.31 -13.60
N TYR A 353 -12.74 16.75 -14.85
CA TYR A 353 -11.76 16.53 -15.89
C TYR A 353 -11.54 17.77 -16.74
N PHE A 354 -10.32 17.92 -17.25
CA PHE A 354 -9.90 19.01 -18.12
C PHE A 354 -9.30 18.46 -19.39
N ILE A 355 -9.72 19.00 -20.54
CA ILE A 355 -9.23 18.58 -21.86
C ILE A 355 -8.34 19.67 -22.43
N GLY A 356 -7.15 19.31 -22.92
CA GLY A 356 -6.22 20.27 -23.48
C GLY A 356 -5.08 19.65 -24.26
N ASP A 357 -4.05 20.46 -24.49
CA ASP A 357 -2.81 20.05 -25.13
C ASP A 357 -1.68 20.09 -24.11
N PHE A 358 -0.69 19.20 -24.27
CA PHE A 358 0.51 19.14 -23.45
C PHE A 358 1.72 19.08 -24.38
N ASP A 359 2.64 20.04 -24.28
CA ASP A 359 3.80 20.15 -25.14
C ASP A 359 5.11 19.65 -24.50
N GLY A 360 5.07 19.35 -23.19
CA GLY A 360 6.24 18.92 -22.44
C GLY A 360 7.37 19.94 -22.36
N LYS A 361 7.14 21.17 -22.83
CA LYS A 361 8.12 22.26 -22.81
C LYS A 361 7.68 23.29 -21.77
N ASP A 362 8.66 23.93 -21.15
CA ASP A 362 8.49 25.11 -20.28
C ASP A 362 7.37 25.03 -19.24
N GLY A 363 6.88 23.83 -18.92
CA GLY A 363 5.88 23.59 -17.92
C GLY A 363 4.50 24.22 -18.18
N LYS A 364 4.21 24.64 -19.38
CA LYS A 364 2.85 25.04 -19.77
C LYS A 364 2.02 23.79 -20.09
N ALA A 365 1.72 23.02 -19.05
CA ALA A 365 0.66 22.05 -19.14
C ALA A 365 -0.66 22.80 -19.33
N VAL A 366 -1.39 22.42 -20.38
CA VAL A 366 -2.76 22.87 -20.64
C VAL A 366 -2.90 24.40 -20.83
N THR A 367 -2.37 24.95 -21.89
CA THR A 367 -2.53 26.39 -22.22
C THR A 367 -3.91 26.78 -22.74
N SER A 368 -4.82 25.82 -22.94
CA SER A 368 -6.21 26.10 -23.32
C SER A 368 -7.13 24.98 -22.82
N ALA A 369 -7.36 24.91 -21.52
CA ALA A 369 -8.54 24.22 -21.04
C ALA A 369 -9.75 25.06 -21.46
N LYS A 370 -10.39 24.72 -22.56
CA LYS A 370 -11.80 25.05 -22.70
C LYS A 370 -12.53 24.21 -21.69
N ILE A 371 -12.92 24.80 -20.57
CA ILE A 371 -13.99 24.24 -19.77
C ILE A 371 -15.19 24.21 -20.70
N GLN A 372 -15.45 23.07 -21.32
CA GLN A 372 -16.79 22.82 -21.79
C GLN A 372 -17.59 22.55 -20.52
N THR A 373 -18.12 23.63 -19.94
CA THR A 373 -19.40 23.56 -19.24
C THR A 373 -20.40 23.14 -20.32
N ALA A 374 -20.41 21.85 -20.62
CA ALA A 374 -21.50 21.26 -21.36
C ALA A 374 -22.72 21.56 -20.49
N ASN A 375 -23.73 22.22 -21.07
CA ASN A 375 -25.06 22.42 -20.48
C ASN A 375 -25.77 21.05 -20.26
N THR A 376 -25.04 19.96 -20.25
CA THR A 376 -25.49 18.63 -19.95
C THR A 376 -24.39 17.99 -19.09
N LEU A 377 -24.63 18.05 -17.80
CA LEU A 377 -23.78 17.51 -16.76
C LEU A 377 -23.83 15.96 -16.84
N ASN A 378 -22.94 15.36 -17.59
CA ASN A 378 -22.62 13.93 -17.44
C ASN A 378 -21.53 13.80 -16.38
N ILE A 379 -21.89 14.02 -15.13
CA ILE A 379 -21.05 13.70 -13.98
C ILE A 379 -21.27 12.22 -13.69
N PHE A 380 -20.26 11.41 -13.93
CA PHE A 380 -20.23 10.06 -13.42
C PHE A 380 -19.82 10.13 -11.95
N PHE A 381 -20.78 9.92 -11.05
CA PHE A 381 -20.51 9.80 -9.63
C PHE A 381 -19.90 8.42 -9.36
N ILE A 382 -18.65 8.43 -8.91
CA ILE A 382 -18.12 7.31 -8.14
C ILE A 382 -18.25 7.75 -6.68
N THR A 383 -19.32 7.32 -6.03
CA THR A 383 -19.46 7.50 -4.59
C THR A 383 -18.59 6.48 -3.89
N SER A 384 -17.53 6.94 -3.21
CA SER A 384 -16.91 6.17 -2.15
C SER A 384 -17.80 6.30 -0.92
N SER A 385 -18.45 5.21 -0.54
CA SER A 385 -19.13 5.06 0.75
C SER A 385 -18.15 4.54 1.78
#